data_596213a502d73b8e1ea7469c147ae38e
#
_entry.id   596213a502d73b8e1ea7469c147ae38e
#
_cell.length_a   1.000
_cell.length_b   1.000
_cell.length_c   1.000
_cell.angle_alpha   90.00
_cell.angle_beta   90.00
_cell.angle_gamma   90.00
#
_symmetry.space_group_name_H-M   'P 1'
#
loop_
_entity.id
_entity.type
_entity.pdbx_description
1 polymer ?
#
loop_
_entity_poly.entity_id
_entity_poly.type
_entity_poly.pdbx_seq_one_letter_code
_entity_poly.pdbx_strand_id
1 'polypeptide(L)'
;MKMLTRLQVLTLALFSKGFLLSLGDHNFLRREIKIEGDLVLGGLFPINEKGTGTEECGRINEDRGIQRLEAMLFAIDEINKDDYLLPGVKLGVHILDTCSRDTYALEQSLEFVRASLTKVDEAEYMCPDGSYAIQENIPLLIAGVIGGSYSSVSIQVANLLRLFQIPQISYASTSAKLSDKSRYDYFARTVPPDFYQAKAMAEILRFFNWTYVSTVASEGDYGETGIEAFEQEARLRNICIATAEKVGRSNIRKSYDSVIRELLQKPNARVVVLFMRSDDSRELIAAASRANASFTWVASDGWGAQESIIKGSEHVAYGAITLELASQPVRQFDRYFQSLNPYNNHRNPWFRDFWEQKFQCSLQNKRNHRRVCDKHLAIDSSNYEQESKIMFVVNAVYAMAHALHKMQRTLCPNTTKLCDAMRILDGKKLYRDYLLKINFTGADDNHVHLCQPEWLCGLGLFVCTQGSHHPFSTPEECCHTQTAPQQVQCQWNWDHILSVLCKHVCANGVQWAGSPRLHHLISVIVNCSSVLVFLDC
;
A
#
# COMPACT_ATOMS: atom_id res chain seq x y z
N MET A 1 44.57 -2.11 53.77
CA MET A 1 44.78 -1.98 52.31
C MET A 1 44.43 -3.23 51.51
N LYS A 2 44.63 -4.46 51.97
CA LYS A 2 44.27 -5.70 51.22
C LYS A 2 42.77 -6.09 51.23
N MET A 3 41.96 -5.49 52.07
CA MET A 3 40.51 -5.80 52.15
C MET A 3 39.64 -4.94 51.21
N LEU A 4 40.08 -3.70 50.91
CA LEU A 4 39.38 -2.83 49.95
C LEU A 4 39.51 -3.28 48.51
N THR A 5 40.67 -3.87 48.12
CA THR A 5 40.90 -4.37 46.77
C THR A 5 40.10 -5.62 46.44
N ARG A 6 39.79 -6.47 47.44
CA ARG A 6 38.90 -7.65 47.21
C ARG A 6 37.41 -7.27 47.03
N LEU A 7 36.96 -6.21 47.69
CA LEU A 7 35.59 -5.74 47.53
C LEU A 7 35.36 -5.07 46.18
N GLN A 8 36.35 -4.31 45.70
CA GLN A 8 36.28 -3.68 44.36
C GLN A 8 36.35 -4.70 43.22
N VAL A 9 37.12 -5.77 43.37
CA VAL A 9 37.13 -6.87 42.36
C VAL A 9 35.84 -7.67 42.38
N LEU A 10 35.24 -7.86 43.57
CA LEU A 10 33.95 -8.56 43.66
C LEU A 10 32.80 -7.72 43.07
N THR A 11 32.79 -6.40 43.27
CA THR A 11 31.80 -5.51 42.69
C THR A 11 31.95 -5.40 41.18
N LEU A 12 33.17 -5.30 40.63
CA LEU A 12 33.37 -5.37 39.17
C LEU A 12 32.99 -6.72 38.57
N ALA A 13 33.21 -7.84 39.26
CA ALA A 13 32.81 -9.17 38.80
C ALA A 13 31.31 -9.38 38.86
N LEU A 14 30.60 -8.76 39.83
CA LEU A 14 29.13 -8.78 39.90
C LEU A 14 28.49 -7.85 38.85
N PHE A 15 29.12 -6.69 38.58
CA PHE A 15 28.69 -5.81 37.50
C PHE A 15 28.91 -6.45 36.11
N SER A 16 30.04 -7.13 35.90
CA SER A 16 30.31 -7.83 34.63
C SER A 16 29.39 -9.04 34.44
N LYS A 17 29.06 -9.79 35.49
CA LYS A 17 28.06 -10.88 35.43
C LYS A 17 26.62 -10.36 35.27
N GLY A 18 26.27 -9.25 35.91
CA GLY A 18 24.95 -8.60 35.71
C GLY A 18 24.80 -8.00 34.32
N PHE A 19 25.89 -7.45 33.76
CA PHE A 19 25.89 -6.91 32.39
C PHE A 19 25.89 -8.03 31.32
N LEU A 20 26.57 -9.16 31.58
CA LEU A 20 26.54 -10.34 30.70
C LEU A 20 25.22 -11.12 30.79
N LEU A 21 24.47 -11.03 31.92
CA LEU A 21 23.14 -11.61 32.06
C LEU A 21 22.04 -10.71 31.50
N SER A 22 22.32 -9.42 31.28
CA SER A 22 21.44 -8.47 30.58
C SER A 22 21.66 -8.46 29.05
N LEU A 23 22.67 -9.15 28.54
CA LEU A 23 22.84 -9.53 27.15
C LEU A 23 22.18 -10.90 26.89
N GLY A 24 21.15 -11.24 27.68
CA GLY A 24 20.29 -12.39 27.44
C GLY A 24 19.62 -12.22 26.08
N ASP A 25 19.86 -13.22 25.25
CA ASP A 25 19.24 -13.53 23.98
C ASP A 25 17.90 -12.84 23.71
N HIS A 26 17.91 -11.56 23.35
CA HIS A 26 16.92 -10.96 22.51
C HIS A 26 17.23 -11.33 21.05
N ASN A 27 17.41 -12.61 20.77
CA ASN A 27 17.03 -13.18 19.50
C ASN A 27 15.49 -13.13 19.44
N PHE A 28 14.95 -11.91 19.36
CA PHE A 28 13.66 -11.72 18.72
C PHE A 28 13.84 -12.26 17.31
N LEU A 29 13.41 -13.51 17.10
CA LEU A 29 13.34 -14.12 15.78
C LEU A 29 12.54 -13.14 14.93
N ARG A 30 13.26 -12.33 14.15
CA ARG A 30 12.68 -11.34 13.24
C ARG A 30 11.74 -12.10 12.32
N ARG A 31 10.47 -11.74 12.34
CA ARG A 31 9.50 -12.34 11.44
C ARG A 31 9.71 -11.77 10.05
N GLU A 32 10.03 -12.63 9.11
CA GLU A 32 10.22 -12.29 7.70
C GLU A 32 9.84 -13.50 6.84
N ILE A 33 9.58 -13.27 5.56
CA ILE A 33 9.44 -14.35 4.58
C ILE A 33 10.64 -14.30 3.65
N LYS A 34 11.38 -15.39 3.60
CA LYS A 34 12.45 -15.61 2.63
C LYS A 34 12.13 -16.86 1.81
N ILE A 35 11.97 -16.65 0.50
CA ILE A 35 11.80 -17.72 -0.49
C ILE A 35 12.91 -17.56 -1.51
N GLU A 36 13.73 -18.58 -1.66
CA GLU A 36 14.86 -18.56 -2.60
C GLU A 36 14.40 -18.57 -4.05
N GLY A 37 15.16 -17.87 -4.90
CA GLY A 37 14.97 -17.79 -6.34
C GLY A 37 16.23 -17.30 -7.01
N ASP A 38 16.27 -17.41 -8.33
CA ASP A 38 17.38 -16.89 -9.15
C ASP A 38 17.43 -15.35 -9.12
N LEU A 39 16.26 -14.70 -9.01
CA LEU A 39 16.09 -13.27 -8.78
C LEU A 39 15.13 -13.09 -7.60
N VAL A 40 15.47 -12.19 -6.66
CA VAL A 40 14.68 -11.98 -5.45
C VAL A 40 14.05 -10.60 -5.46
N LEU A 41 12.75 -10.54 -5.17
CA LEU A 41 12.01 -9.29 -4.97
C LEU A 41 11.84 -9.01 -3.48
N GLY A 42 12.14 -7.78 -3.07
CA GLY A 42 11.79 -7.28 -1.75
C GLY A 42 10.29 -6.99 -1.66
N GLY A 43 9.69 -7.20 -0.50
CA GLY A 43 8.30 -6.86 -0.21
C GLY A 43 8.17 -6.06 1.09
N LEU A 44 7.43 -4.95 1.07
CA LEU A 44 7.15 -4.11 2.24
C LEU A 44 5.65 -3.95 2.42
N PHE A 45 5.11 -4.56 3.48
CA PHE A 45 3.68 -4.56 3.76
C PHE A 45 3.39 -4.10 5.19
N PRO A 46 2.27 -3.40 5.44
CA PRO A 46 1.84 -2.99 6.78
C PRO A 46 1.13 -4.16 7.47
N ILE A 47 1.87 -5.25 7.73
CA ILE A 47 1.33 -6.50 8.25
C ILE A 47 0.76 -6.28 9.64
N ASN A 48 1.47 -5.51 10.45
CA ASN A 48 0.96 -5.02 11.72
C ASN A 48 0.55 -3.55 11.62
N GLU A 49 -0.48 -3.17 12.36
CA GLU A 49 -0.78 -1.76 12.64
C GLU A 49 0.35 -1.15 13.47
N LYS A 50 0.37 0.18 13.56
CA LYS A 50 1.31 0.89 14.42
C LYS A 50 1.08 0.52 15.88
N GLY A 51 2.14 0.19 16.60
CA GLY A 51 2.08 -0.06 18.03
C GLY A 51 1.80 1.20 18.86
N THR A 52 1.40 0.99 20.11
CA THR A 52 1.09 2.03 21.09
C THR A 52 2.13 2.05 22.20
N GLY A 53 2.46 3.25 22.69
CA GLY A 53 3.45 3.41 23.75
C GLY A 53 4.86 2.99 23.31
N THR A 54 5.44 1.99 23.97
CA THR A 54 6.78 1.45 23.70
C THR A 54 6.79 0.33 22.67
N GLU A 55 5.62 -0.18 22.29
CA GLU A 55 5.51 -1.24 21.30
C GLU A 55 5.66 -0.65 19.89
N GLU A 56 6.50 -1.26 19.07
CA GLU A 56 6.73 -0.82 17.69
C GLU A 56 5.58 -1.24 16.77
N CYS A 57 5.12 -2.47 16.90
CA CYS A 57 4.08 -3.09 16.09
C CYS A 57 2.85 -3.37 16.93
N GLY A 58 1.67 -3.09 16.38
CA GLY A 58 0.37 -3.34 16.99
C GLY A 58 -0.25 -4.68 16.55
N ARG A 59 -1.56 -4.71 16.51
CA ARG A 59 -2.33 -5.87 16.06
C ARG A 59 -2.11 -6.15 14.57
N ILE A 60 -2.44 -7.38 14.14
CA ILE A 60 -2.43 -7.76 12.72
C ILE A 60 -3.44 -6.91 11.94
N ASN A 61 -2.98 -6.37 10.81
CA ASN A 61 -3.80 -5.70 9.83
C ASN A 61 -4.30 -6.74 8.82
N GLU A 62 -5.55 -7.12 8.95
CA GLU A 62 -6.15 -8.19 8.14
C GLU A 62 -6.14 -7.83 6.64
N ASP A 63 -6.73 -6.68 6.30
CA ASP A 63 -6.98 -6.29 4.91
C ASP A 63 -5.70 -5.78 4.24
N ARG A 64 -5.16 -4.68 4.72
CA ARG A 64 -4.01 -4.00 4.11
C ARG A 64 -2.67 -4.69 4.37
N GLY A 65 -2.60 -5.56 5.38
CA GLY A 65 -1.40 -6.33 5.73
C GLY A 65 -1.41 -7.72 5.12
N ILE A 66 -2.25 -8.60 5.66
CA ILE A 66 -2.23 -10.03 5.30
C ILE A 66 -2.69 -10.27 3.86
N GLN A 67 -3.82 -9.67 3.43
CA GLN A 67 -4.29 -9.90 2.07
C GLN A 67 -3.28 -9.41 1.02
N ARG A 68 -2.70 -8.22 1.20
CA ARG A 68 -1.72 -7.65 0.25
C ARG A 68 -0.41 -8.45 0.21
N LEU A 69 0.06 -8.93 1.38
CA LEU A 69 1.22 -9.82 1.44
C LEU A 69 0.95 -11.11 0.67
N GLU A 70 -0.21 -11.75 0.93
CA GLU A 70 -0.60 -12.97 0.22
C GLU A 70 -0.81 -12.74 -1.28
N ALA A 71 -1.25 -11.54 -1.69
CA ALA A 71 -1.34 -11.18 -3.10
C ALA A 71 0.03 -11.15 -3.80
N MET A 72 1.08 -10.68 -3.12
CA MET A 72 2.44 -10.78 -3.65
C MET A 72 2.87 -12.25 -3.79
N LEU A 73 2.63 -13.08 -2.76
CA LEU A 73 3.00 -14.49 -2.79
C LEU A 73 2.23 -15.24 -3.89
N PHE A 74 0.94 -14.96 -4.03
CA PHE A 74 0.09 -15.49 -5.11
C PHE A 74 0.65 -15.12 -6.49
N ALA A 75 0.96 -13.84 -6.72
CA ALA A 75 1.49 -13.38 -8.01
C ALA A 75 2.84 -14.03 -8.34
N ILE A 76 3.73 -14.19 -7.36
CA ILE A 76 5.01 -14.89 -7.54
C ILE A 76 4.79 -16.37 -7.89
N ASP A 77 3.85 -17.03 -7.21
CA ASP A 77 3.54 -18.43 -7.52
C ASP A 77 2.99 -18.62 -8.94
N GLU A 78 2.12 -17.70 -9.39
CA GLU A 78 1.57 -17.74 -10.75
C GLU A 78 2.65 -17.44 -11.80
N ILE A 79 3.51 -16.43 -11.58
CA ILE A 79 4.63 -16.13 -12.48
C ILE A 79 5.61 -17.31 -12.57
N ASN A 80 5.92 -17.97 -11.45
CA ASN A 80 6.82 -19.13 -11.44
C ASN A 80 6.24 -20.39 -12.11
N LYS A 81 4.91 -20.41 -12.35
CA LYS A 81 4.24 -21.47 -13.13
C LYS A 81 4.12 -21.14 -14.61
N ASP A 82 4.34 -19.88 -14.99
CA ASP A 82 4.17 -19.41 -16.36
C ASP A 82 5.38 -19.80 -17.21
N ASP A 83 5.14 -20.57 -18.28
CA ASP A 83 6.19 -21.00 -19.20
C ASP A 83 6.69 -19.89 -20.16
N TYR A 84 5.97 -18.76 -20.23
CA TYR A 84 6.27 -17.66 -21.15
C TYR A 84 6.92 -16.47 -20.44
N LEU A 85 6.53 -16.16 -19.21
CA LEU A 85 7.07 -15.06 -18.42
C LEU A 85 8.24 -15.55 -17.57
N LEU A 86 9.45 -15.02 -17.82
CA LEU A 86 10.69 -15.42 -17.13
C LEU A 86 10.99 -16.93 -17.24
N PRO A 87 10.90 -17.55 -18.45
CA PRO A 87 11.08 -18.98 -18.59
C PRO A 87 12.46 -19.41 -18.07
N GLY A 88 12.47 -20.43 -17.21
CA GLY A 88 13.70 -20.99 -16.62
C GLY A 88 14.37 -20.11 -15.57
N VAL A 89 13.71 -19.04 -15.10
CA VAL A 89 14.15 -18.16 -14.00
C VAL A 89 13.10 -18.15 -12.89
N LYS A 90 13.47 -18.61 -11.72
CA LYS A 90 12.60 -18.62 -10.55
C LYS A 90 12.68 -17.29 -9.80
N LEU A 91 11.53 -16.65 -9.56
CA LEU A 91 11.43 -15.51 -8.67
C LEU A 91 11.32 -15.96 -7.22
N GLY A 92 12.20 -15.44 -6.37
CA GLY A 92 12.11 -15.53 -4.92
C GLY A 92 11.60 -14.22 -4.31
N VAL A 93 11.37 -14.24 -3.00
CA VAL A 93 10.92 -13.06 -2.25
C VAL A 93 11.64 -12.91 -0.93
N HIS A 94 11.82 -11.66 -0.51
CA HIS A 94 12.19 -11.28 0.85
C HIS A 94 11.18 -10.24 1.35
N ILE A 95 10.22 -10.66 2.20
CA ILE A 95 9.12 -9.81 2.66
C ILE A 95 9.31 -9.43 4.12
N LEU A 96 9.12 -8.14 4.40
CA LEU A 96 9.30 -7.51 5.70
C LEU A 96 8.03 -6.72 6.09
N ASP A 97 7.75 -6.71 7.40
CA ASP A 97 6.69 -5.87 7.96
C ASP A 97 7.16 -4.42 8.12
N THR A 98 6.31 -3.47 7.83
CA THR A 98 6.56 -2.05 8.05
C THR A 98 5.99 -1.54 9.38
N CYS A 99 5.22 -2.37 10.10
CA CYS A 99 4.45 -1.99 11.30
C CYS A 99 3.73 -0.64 11.12
N SER A 100 3.31 -0.33 9.89
CA SER A 100 2.65 0.93 9.51
C SER A 100 3.42 2.20 9.96
N ARG A 101 4.76 2.10 10.13
CA ARG A 101 5.66 3.17 10.57
C ARG A 101 6.80 3.37 9.58
N ASP A 102 7.04 4.63 9.23
CA ASP A 102 8.09 5.04 8.29
C ASP A 102 9.51 4.75 8.80
N THR A 103 9.80 5.07 10.07
CA THR A 103 11.10 4.83 10.71
C THR A 103 11.41 3.34 10.82
N TYR A 104 10.44 2.54 11.25
CA TYR A 104 10.57 1.09 11.34
C TYR A 104 10.77 0.46 9.95
N ALA A 105 9.95 0.89 8.97
CA ALA A 105 10.08 0.42 7.60
C ALA A 105 11.44 0.75 6.98
N LEU A 106 12.00 1.94 7.28
CA LEU A 106 13.34 2.32 6.85
C LEU A 106 14.40 1.39 7.45
N GLU A 107 14.32 1.11 8.74
CA GLU A 107 15.20 0.16 9.43
C GLU A 107 15.13 -1.23 8.80
N GLN A 108 13.89 -1.75 8.61
CA GLN A 108 13.69 -3.04 7.94
C GLN A 108 14.28 -3.07 6.53
N SER A 109 14.16 -1.97 5.78
CA SER A 109 14.64 -1.85 4.39
C SER A 109 16.18 -1.91 4.26
N LEU A 110 16.93 -1.74 5.35
CA LEU A 110 18.37 -1.94 5.35
C LEU A 110 18.76 -3.38 4.97
N GLU A 111 17.88 -4.36 5.23
CA GLU A 111 18.11 -5.75 4.81
C GLU A 111 18.17 -5.90 3.28
N PHE A 112 17.42 -5.09 2.54
CA PHE A 112 17.43 -5.13 1.07
C PHE A 112 18.75 -4.63 0.48
N VAL A 113 19.43 -3.75 1.18
CA VAL A 113 20.72 -3.18 0.72
C VAL A 113 21.94 -3.87 1.34
N ARG A 114 21.72 -4.77 2.29
CA ARG A 114 22.77 -5.47 3.02
C ARG A 114 23.73 -6.20 2.08
N ALA A 115 23.23 -6.88 1.07
CA ALA A 115 24.05 -7.56 0.07
C ALA A 115 24.97 -6.61 -0.69
N SER A 116 24.50 -5.38 -0.96
CA SER A 116 25.30 -4.35 -1.65
C SER A 116 26.34 -3.70 -0.75
N LEU A 117 26.17 -3.77 0.57
CA LEU A 117 27.10 -3.24 1.56
C LEU A 117 28.17 -4.27 1.97
N THR A 118 27.83 -5.53 1.92
CA THR A 118 28.77 -6.60 2.21
C THR A 118 29.66 -6.75 0.99
N LYS A 119 30.87 -6.18 1.02
CA LYS A 119 31.91 -6.58 0.07
C LYS A 119 32.12 -8.07 0.31
N VAL A 120 31.81 -8.88 -0.68
CA VAL A 120 32.34 -10.23 -0.75
C VAL A 120 33.82 -10.01 -1.02
N ASP A 121 34.62 -9.95 0.06
CA ASP A 121 36.04 -10.20 -0.06
C ASP A 121 36.12 -11.65 -0.54
N GLU A 122 36.33 -11.84 -1.83
CA GLU A 122 36.73 -13.13 -2.42
C GLU A 122 38.09 -13.56 -1.85
N ALA A 123 38.59 -12.89 -0.83
CA ALA A 123 39.80 -13.21 -0.12
C ALA A 123 39.57 -14.46 0.73
N GLU A 124 39.88 -15.64 0.14
CA GLU A 124 41.08 -16.25 0.62
C GLU A 124 41.05 -16.80 2.05
N TYR A 125 39.85 -17.19 2.55
CA TYR A 125 39.83 -18.10 3.68
C TYR A 125 39.98 -19.53 3.14
N MET A 126 41.21 -20.03 3.13
CA MET A 126 41.49 -21.42 2.80
C MET A 126 41.33 -22.28 4.05
N CYS A 127 40.54 -23.34 3.93
CA CYS A 127 40.43 -24.36 4.94
C CYS A 127 41.78 -25.12 5.06
N PRO A 128 42.06 -25.80 6.19
CA PRO A 128 43.32 -26.55 6.36
C PRO A 128 43.54 -27.67 5.34
N ASP A 129 42.46 -28.10 4.63
CA ASP A 129 42.50 -29.08 3.57
C ASP A 129 42.80 -28.50 2.18
N GLY A 130 43.04 -27.18 2.08
CA GLY A 130 43.31 -26.49 0.83
C GLY A 130 42.06 -26.11 0.02
N SER A 131 40.86 -26.38 0.52
CA SER A 131 39.62 -25.88 -0.07
C SER A 131 39.34 -24.44 0.34
N TYR A 132 38.64 -23.68 -0.52
CA TYR A 132 38.18 -22.35 -0.15
C TYR A 132 36.97 -22.46 0.80
N ALA A 133 36.96 -21.64 1.86
CA ALA A 133 35.83 -21.55 2.76
C ALA A 133 34.57 -21.08 1.99
N ILE A 134 33.48 -21.83 2.09
CA ILE A 134 32.21 -21.47 1.50
C ILE A 134 31.51 -20.51 2.48
N GLN A 135 31.15 -19.32 2.02
CA GLN A 135 30.37 -18.39 2.81
C GLN A 135 28.94 -18.96 2.97
N GLU A 136 28.58 -19.37 4.18
CA GLU A 136 27.30 -20.04 4.48
C GLU A 136 26.07 -19.12 4.29
N ASN A 137 26.26 -17.80 4.34
CA ASN A 137 25.18 -16.80 4.19
C ASN A 137 25.57 -15.73 3.16
N ILE A 138 25.41 -16.02 1.88
CA ILE A 138 25.50 -15.01 0.83
C ILE A 138 24.25 -14.14 0.93
N PRO A 139 24.37 -12.81 1.19
CA PRO A 139 23.21 -11.94 1.22
C PRO A 139 22.47 -11.95 -0.11
N LEU A 140 21.13 -12.07 -0.07
CA LEU A 140 20.28 -12.07 -1.27
C LEU A 140 20.33 -10.72 -1.96
N LEU A 141 20.74 -10.69 -3.22
CA LEU A 141 20.67 -9.49 -4.05
C LEU A 141 19.23 -9.22 -4.46
N ILE A 142 18.70 -8.06 -4.05
CA ILE A 142 17.32 -7.67 -4.34
C ILE A 142 17.24 -6.99 -5.71
N ALA A 143 16.47 -7.56 -6.63
CA ALA A 143 16.28 -7.03 -7.98
C ALA A 143 15.40 -5.77 -8.02
N GLY A 144 14.46 -5.66 -7.10
CA GLY A 144 13.56 -4.52 -6.92
C GLY A 144 12.66 -4.74 -5.72
N VAL A 145 11.99 -3.68 -5.25
CA VAL A 145 11.15 -3.71 -4.04
C VAL A 145 9.70 -3.38 -4.41
N ILE A 146 8.76 -4.22 -3.98
CA ILE A 146 7.32 -4.01 -4.07
C ILE A 146 6.83 -3.46 -2.72
N GLY A 147 6.31 -2.25 -2.72
CA GLY A 147 5.84 -1.60 -1.48
C GLY A 147 6.42 -0.17 -1.32
N GLY A 148 6.22 0.43 -0.27
CA GLY A 148 5.41 0.66 0.85
C GLY A 148 3.94 0.98 0.54
N SER A 149 3.15 0.75 1.53
CA SER A 149 1.72 1.04 1.47
C SER A 149 1.41 2.52 1.74
N TYR A 150 2.01 3.07 2.76
CA TYR A 150 1.85 4.48 3.13
C TYR A 150 2.87 5.37 2.43
N SER A 151 2.45 6.56 1.99
CA SER A 151 3.32 7.50 1.27
C SER A 151 4.55 7.91 2.08
N SER A 152 4.44 8.11 3.40
CA SER A 152 5.57 8.41 4.28
C SER A 152 6.58 7.27 4.32
N VAL A 153 6.12 6.01 4.33
CA VAL A 153 6.97 4.81 4.24
C VAL A 153 7.69 4.79 2.89
N SER A 154 6.95 4.93 1.79
CA SER A 154 7.53 4.90 0.44
C SER A 154 8.57 5.98 0.22
N ILE A 155 8.35 7.19 0.75
CA ILE A 155 9.29 8.31 0.68
C ILE A 155 10.62 7.96 1.38
N GLN A 156 10.56 7.43 2.59
CA GLN A 156 11.78 7.07 3.33
C GLN A 156 12.53 5.93 2.65
N VAL A 157 11.81 4.91 2.23
CA VAL A 157 12.39 3.75 1.53
C VAL A 157 12.97 4.16 0.18
N ALA A 158 12.29 5.00 -0.60
CA ALA A 158 12.79 5.49 -1.89
C ALA A 158 14.09 6.29 -1.74
N ASN A 159 14.22 7.09 -0.67
CA ASN A 159 15.46 7.81 -0.38
C ASN A 159 16.64 6.87 -0.08
N LEU A 160 16.39 5.71 0.54
CA LEU A 160 17.41 4.69 0.77
C LEU A 160 17.73 3.92 -0.51
N LEU A 161 16.71 3.35 -1.17
CA LEU A 161 16.91 2.43 -2.30
C LEU A 161 17.56 3.11 -3.50
N ARG A 162 17.29 4.42 -3.73
CA ARG A 162 17.94 5.18 -4.81
C ARG A 162 19.46 5.21 -4.71
N LEU A 163 20.01 5.20 -3.49
CA LEU A 163 21.47 5.20 -3.27
C LEU A 163 22.12 3.92 -3.79
N PHE A 164 21.36 2.84 -3.84
CA PHE A 164 21.78 1.53 -4.33
C PHE A 164 21.19 1.21 -5.71
N GLN A 165 20.52 2.18 -6.33
CA GLN A 165 19.87 2.03 -7.63
C GLN A 165 18.85 0.87 -7.69
N ILE A 166 18.20 0.56 -6.58
CA ILE A 166 17.18 -0.49 -6.49
C ILE A 166 15.81 0.11 -6.84
N PRO A 167 15.13 -0.38 -7.92
CA PRO A 167 13.79 0.07 -8.27
C PRO A 167 12.77 -0.26 -7.18
N GLN A 168 11.86 0.69 -6.91
CA GLN A 168 10.74 0.52 -6.01
C GLN A 168 9.43 0.73 -6.76
N ILE A 169 8.45 -0.19 -6.59
CA ILE A 169 7.08 -0.03 -7.10
C ILE A 169 6.12 -0.05 -5.92
N SER A 170 5.44 1.07 -5.68
CA SER A 170 4.38 1.13 -4.69
C SER A 170 3.02 0.81 -5.30
N TYR A 171 2.23 0.03 -4.57
CA TYR A 171 0.86 -0.36 -4.93
C TYR A 171 -0.22 0.48 -4.24
N ALA A 172 0.16 1.46 -3.41
CA ALA A 172 -0.81 2.22 -2.62
C ALA A 172 -0.39 3.65 -2.24
N SER A 173 0.84 4.08 -2.53
CA SER A 173 1.34 5.40 -2.14
C SER A 173 0.99 6.46 -3.19
N THR A 174 0.06 7.32 -2.85
CA THR A 174 -0.59 8.27 -3.75
C THR A 174 -0.07 9.71 -3.63
N SER A 175 0.72 10.06 -2.58
CA SER A 175 1.23 11.43 -2.36
C SER A 175 1.86 12.04 -3.62
N ALA A 176 1.51 13.30 -3.90
CA ALA A 176 2.03 14.06 -5.04
C ALA A 176 3.55 14.26 -4.99
N LYS A 177 4.16 14.28 -3.79
CA LYS A 177 5.62 14.38 -3.61
C LYS A 177 6.39 13.29 -4.35
N LEU A 178 5.84 12.07 -4.41
CA LEU A 178 6.46 10.93 -5.10
C LEU A 178 6.48 11.07 -6.63
N SER A 179 5.80 12.06 -7.19
CA SER A 179 5.85 12.39 -8.61
C SER A 179 7.10 13.17 -9.01
N ASP A 180 7.84 13.73 -8.06
CA ASP A 180 9.10 14.44 -8.32
C ASP A 180 10.23 13.43 -8.67
N LYS A 181 10.49 13.25 -9.97
CA LYS A 181 11.51 12.33 -10.48
C LYS A 181 12.95 12.83 -10.33
N SER A 182 13.15 14.11 -10.03
CA SER A 182 14.47 14.62 -9.66
C SER A 182 14.91 14.05 -8.29
N ARG A 183 13.94 13.78 -7.43
CA ARG A 183 14.15 13.30 -6.06
C ARG A 183 13.92 11.80 -5.91
N TYR A 184 12.92 11.24 -6.62
CA TYR A 184 12.52 9.83 -6.52
C TYR A 184 12.70 9.12 -7.86
N ASP A 185 13.93 9.14 -8.37
CA ASP A 185 14.32 8.70 -9.72
C ASP A 185 14.29 7.18 -9.95
N TYR A 186 14.13 6.38 -8.87
CA TYR A 186 13.94 4.91 -8.93
C TYR A 186 12.58 4.46 -8.39
N PHE A 187 11.66 5.38 -8.21
CA PHE A 187 10.32 5.09 -7.69
C PHE A 187 9.28 5.05 -8.82
N ALA A 188 8.46 4.00 -8.81
CA ALA A 188 7.26 3.87 -9.63
C ALA A 188 6.05 3.50 -8.75
N ARG A 189 4.84 3.59 -9.31
CA ARG A 189 3.62 3.19 -8.59
C ARG A 189 2.55 2.70 -9.56
N THR A 190 1.69 1.82 -9.08
CA THR A 190 0.54 1.29 -9.82
C THR A 190 -0.77 2.02 -9.47
N VAL A 191 -0.72 3.04 -8.62
CA VAL A 191 -1.85 3.88 -8.21
C VAL A 191 -1.66 5.33 -8.68
N PRO A 192 -2.73 6.07 -9.00
CA PRO A 192 -2.63 7.47 -9.39
C PRO A 192 -2.25 8.38 -8.21
N PRO A 193 -1.70 9.58 -8.48
CA PRO A 193 -1.43 10.58 -7.45
C PRO A 193 -2.70 11.24 -6.90
N ASP A 194 -2.62 11.73 -5.65
CA ASP A 194 -3.73 12.29 -4.87
C ASP A 194 -4.42 13.49 -5.52
N PHE A 195 -3.77 14.19 -6.44
CA PHE A 195 -4.43 15.34 -7.06
C PHE A 195 -5.71 14.94 -7.82
N TYR A 196 -5.81 13.70 -8.33
CA TYR A 196 -7.04 13.21 -8.96
C TYR A 196 -8.16 13.03 -7.94
N GLN A 197 -7.85 12.53 -6.73
CA GLN A 197 -8.81 12.43 -5.63
C GLN A 197 -9.25 13.84 -5.18
N ALA A 198 -8.31 14.76 -5.01
CA ALA A 198 -8.58 16.14 -4.64
C ALA A 198 -9.54 16.83 -5.64
N LYS A 199 -9.30 16.64 -6.94
CA LYS A 199 -10.17 17.13 -8.00
C LYS A 199 -11.57 16.51 -7.92
N ALA A 200 -11.66 15.19 -7.74
CA ALA A 200 -12.94 14.50 -7.61
C ALA A 200 -13.74 14.97 -6.40
N MET A 201 -13.09 15.15 -5.23
CA MET A 201 -13.73 15.71 -4.05
C MET A 201 -14.29 17.11 -4.31
N ALA A 202 -13.51 17.98 -4.95
CA ALA A 202 -13.96 19.33 -5.26
C ALA A 202 -15.14 19.35 -6.26
N GLU A 203 -15.19 18.40 -7.22
CA GLU A 203 -16.34 18.25 -8.12
C GLU A 203 -17.58 17.72 -7.40
N ILE A 204 -17.44 16.78 -6.45
CA ILE A 204 -18.53 16.33 -5.59
C ILE A 204 -19.12 17.50 -4.80
N LEU A 205 -18.28 18.30 -4.17
CA LEU A 205 -18.74 19.48 -3.43
C LEU A 205 -19.46 20.47 -4.34
N ARG A 206 -18.93 20.73 -5.55
CA ARG A 206 -19.57 21.57 -6.55
C ARG A 206 -20.93 21.04 -6.97
N PHE A 207 -21.04 19.73 -7.21
CA PHE A 207 -22.30 19.07 -7.61
C PHE A 207 -23.39 19.24 -6.57
N PHE A 208 -23.07 19.06 -5.27
CA PHE A 208 -24.02 19.26 -4.17
C PHE A 208 -24.15 20.74 -3.75
N ASN A 209 -23.49 21.67 -4.43
CA ASN A 209 -23.44 23.10 -4.08
C ASN A 209 -22.96 23.35 -2.64
N TRP A 210 -22.02 22.55 -2.17
CA TRP A 210 -21.37 22.72 -0.86
C TRP A 210 -20.18 23.67 -0.98
N THR A 211 -20.43 24.95 -0.78
CA THR A 211 -19.45 26.03 -1.01
C THR A 211 -18.70 26.44 0.25
N TYR A 212 -19.05 25.92 1.43
CA TYR A 212 -18.43 26.24 2.70
C TYR A 212 -18.18 24.97 3.53
N VAL A 213 -16.93 24.52 3.60
CA VAL A 213 -16.55 23.23 4.13
C VAL A 213 -15.38 23.36 5.11
N SER A 214 -15.19 22.36 5.97
CA SER A 214 -13.98 22.22 6.79
C SER A 214 -13.09 21.12 6.24
N THR A 215 -11.81 21.13 6.57
CA THR A 215 -10.85 20.07 6.16
C THR A 215 -10.13 19.49 7.38
N VAL A 216 -9.83 18.18 7.34
CA VAL A 216 -8.99 17.51 8.33
C VAL A 216 -7.97 16.62 7.61
N ALA A 217 -6.70 16.76 8.01
CA ALA A 217 -5.58 15.99 7.48
C ALA A 217 -4.91 15.12 8.55
N SER A 218 -4.47 13.92 8.19
CA SER A 218 -3.41 13.25 8.96
C SER A 218 -2.11 14.00 8.81
N GLU A 219 -1.35 14.15 9.88
CA GLU A 219 0.02 14.66 9.82
C GLU A 219 0.90 13.77 8.94
N GLY A 220 1.72 14.39 8.10
CA GLY A 220 2.66 13.77 7.18
C GLY A 220 2.27 13.85 5.71
N ASP A 221 3.13 13.29 4.86
CA ASP A 221 3.13 13.52 3.41
C ASP A 221 1.82 13.21 2.69
N TYR A 222 1.07 12.19 3.13
CA TYR A 222 -0.22 11.85 2.50
C TYR A 222 -1.30 12.91 2.79
N GLY A 223 -1.59 13.13 4.08
CA GLY A 223 -2.69 14.01 4.47
C GLY A 223 -2.43 15.47 4.08
N GLU A 224 -1.21 15.97 4.32
CA GLU A 224 -0.87 17.37 4.07
C GLU A 224 -0.87 17.67 2.57
N THR A 225 -0.21 16.86 1.73
CA THR A 225 -0.20 17.12 0.29
C THR A 225 -1.56 16.88 -0.37
N GLY A 226 -2.37 15.94 0.17
CA GLY A 226 -3.73 15.72 -0.28
C GLY A 226 -4.64 16.93 -0.02
N ILE A 227 -4.58 17.50 1.18
CA ILE A 227 -5.34 18.73 1.50
C ILE A 227 -4.81 19.93 0.71
N GLU A 228 -3.49 20.10 0.53
CA GLU A 228 -2.94 21.17 -0.31
C GLU A 228 -3.47 21.10 -1.75
N ALA A 229 -3.52 19.88 -2.32
CA ALA A 229 -4.10 19.67 -3.65
C ALA A 229 -5.60 19.97 -3.67
N PHE A 230 -6.35 19.56 -2.64
CA PHE A 230 -7.77 19.86 -2.50
C PHE A 230 -8.02 21.37 -2.37
N GLU A 231 -7.23 22.09 -1.59
CA GLU A 231 -7.36 23.55 -1.44
C GLU A 231 -7.16 24.30 -2.77
N GLN A 232 -6.23 23.83 -3.61
CA GLN A 232 -6.04 24.37 -4.95
C GLN A 232 -7.28 24.19 -5.82
N GLU A 233 -7.82 22.97 -5.84
CA GLU A 233 -9.03 22.64 -6.60
C GLU A 233 -10.29 23.34 -6.06
N ALA A 234 -10.39 23.52 -4.74
CA ALA A 234 -11.47 24.23 -4.06
C ALA A 234 -11.50 25.72 -4.44
N ARG A 235 -10.32 26.39 -4.47
CA ARG A 235 -10.20 27.79 -4.89
C ARG A 235 -10.67 28.00 -6.33
N LEU A 236 -10.34 27.06 -7.24
CA LEU A 236 -10.78 27.14 -8.65
C LEU A 236 -12.30 27.02 -8.80
N ARG A 237 -13.00 26.46 -7.81
CA ARG A 237 -14.46 26.23 -7.81
C ARG A 237 -15.22 27.12 -6.84
N ASN A 238 -14.58 28.16 -6.28
CA ASN A 238 -15.16 29.06 -5.29
C ASN A 238 -15.71 28.34 -4.04
N ILE A 239 -15.02 27.28 -3.59
CA ILE A 239 -15.32 26.59 -2.34
C ILE A 239 -14.46 27.19 -1.24
N CYS A 240 -15.09 27.73 -0.19
CA CYS A 240 -14.41 28.36 0.94
C CYS A 240 -14.16 27.32 2.05
N ILE A 241 -12.98 27.39 2.67
CA ILE A 241 -12.59 26.52 3.79
C ILE A 241 -12.80 27.27 5.10
N ALA A 242 -13.67 26.75 5.95
CA ALA A 242 -14.04 27.33 7.25
C ALA A 242 -12.96 27.18 8.32
N THR A 243 -12.38 25.99 8.38
CA THR A 243 -11.24 25.64 9.24
C THR A 243 -10.48 24.47 8.60
N ALA A 244 -9.17 24.46 8.81
CA ALA A 244 -8.27 23.40 8.34
C ALA A 244 -7.53 22.82 9.55
N GLU A 245 -7.90 21.60 9.92
CA GLU A 245 -7.39 20.92 11.10
C GLU A 245 -6.38 19.83 10.71
N LYS A 246 -5.44 19.57 11.61
CA LYS A 246 -4.48 18.47 11.48
C LYS A 246 -4.50 17.60 12.71
N VAL A 247 -4.43 16.29 12.51
CA VAL A 247 -4.25 15.32 13.60
C VAL A 247 -2.80 14.89 13.67
N GLY A 248 -2.14 15.24 14.78
CA GLY A 248 -0.74 14.96 15.02
C GLY A 248 -0.51 13.70 15.88
N ARG A 249 0.73 13.21 15.85
CA ARG A 249 1.14 11.94 16.47
C ARG A 249 1.31 11.99 17.99
N SER A 250 1.35 13.16 18.62
CA SER A 250 1.55 13.31 20.06
C SER A 250 0.24 13.55 20.81
N ASN A 251 -0.07 12.73 21.80
CA ASN A 251 -1.30 12.79 22.62
C ASN A 251 -2.60 12.54 21.84
N ILE A 252 -2.65 11.45 21.14
CA ILE A 252 -3.62 11.07 20.11
C ILE A 252 -5.09 11.36 20.51
N ARG A 253 -5.55 10.90 21.66
CA ARG A 253 -6.97 11.02 22.04
C ARG A 253 -7.44 12.45 22.27
N LYS A 254 -6.64 13.27 22.94
CA LYS A 254 -6.96 14.70 23.14
C LYS A 254 -6.96 15.48 21.84
N SER A 255 -6.17 15.03 20.86
CA SER A 255 -6.08 15.67 19.54
C SER A 255 -7.38 15.50 18.76
N TYR A 256 -7.94 14.29 18.61
CA TYR A 256 -9.18 14.05 17.86
C TYR A 256 -10.39 14.73 18.50
N ASP A 257 -10.56 14.65 19.81
CA ASP A 257 -11.65 15.33 20.52
C ASP A 257 -11.54 16.86 20.43
N SER A 258 -10.32 17.43 20.33
CA SER A 258 -10.14 18.86 20.12
C SER A 258 -10.50 19.27 18.69
N VAL A 259 -10.12 18.45 17.69
CA VAL A 259 -10.50 18.70 16.27
C VAL A 259 -12.03 18.72 16.13
N ILE A 260 -12.74 17.77 16.73
CA ILE A 260 -14.22 17.77 16.71
C ILE A 260 -14.79 19.04 17.35
N ARG A 261 -14.20 19.53 18.45
CA ARG A 261 -14.63 20.80 19.07
C ARG A 261 -14.41 22.00 18.17
N GLU A 262 -13.26 22.08 17.47
CA GLU A 262 -12.99 23.16 16.50
C GLU A 262 -13.96 23.12 15.30
N LEU A 263 -14.26 21.94 14.79
CA LEU A 263 -15.26 21.77 13.72
C LEU A 263 -16.65 22.23 14.18
N LEU A 264 -17.06 21.95 15.41
CA LEU A 264 -18.35 22.38 15.98
C LEU A 264 -18.46 23.91 16.18
N GLN A 265 -17.34 24.63 16.28
CA GLN A 265 -17.33 26.11 16.30
C GLN A 265 -17.73 26.73 14.96
N LYS A 266 -17.82 25.92 13.89
CA LYS A 266 -18.20 26.35 12.55
C LYS A 266 -19.53 25.74 12.11
N PRO A 267 -20.67 26.10 12.74
CA PRO A 267 -21.95 25.39 12.57
C PRO A 267 -22.50 25.41 11.14
N ASN A 268 -22.05 26.37 10.32
CA ASN A 268 -22.44 26.47 8.92
C ASN A 268 -21.58 25.59 7.98
N ALA A 269 -20.41 25.10 8.42
CA ALA A 269 -19.52 24.22 7.66
C ALA A 269 -19.79 22.75 8.06
N ARG A 270 -20.96 22.23 7.63
CA ARG A 270 -21.39 20.87 7.99
C ARG A 270 -20.70 19.77 7.22
N VAL A 271 -20.04 20.11 6.12
CA VAL A 271 -19.29 19.17 5.29
C VAL A 271 -17.82 19.22 5.71
N VAL A 272 -17.24 18.05 5.94
CA VAL A 272 -15.84 17.91 6.36
C VAL A 272 -15.10 17.02 5.37
N VAL A 273 -14.08 17.58 4.72
CA VAL A 273 -13.23 16.88 3.77
C VAL A 273 -12.04 16.27 4.50
N LEU A 274 -11.82 14.98 4.29
CA LEU A 274 -10.81 14.19 4.99
C LEU A 274 -9.74 13.67 4.02
N PHE A 275 -8.49 14.06 4.24
CA PHE A 275 -7.32 13.35 3.73
C PHE A 275 -6.59 12.70 4.90
N MET A 276 -7.06 11.53 5.30
CA MET A 276 -6.61 10.88 6.52
C MET A 276 -6.29 9.40 6.28
N ARG A 277 -5.34 8.89 7.04
CA ARG A 277 -5.08 7.45 7.10
C ARG A 277 -6.24 6.74 7.78
N SER A 278 -6.41 5.45 7.52
CA SER A 278 -7.51 4.65 8.07
C SER A 278 -7.57 4.63 9.60
N ASP A 279 -6.41 4.53 10.26
CA ASP A 279 -6.31 4.58 11.71
C ASP A 279 -6.74 5.94 12.29
N ASP A 280 -6.28 7.04 11.70
CA ASP A 280 -6.67 8.40 12.09
C ASP A 280 -8.17 8.66 11.81
N SER A 281 -8.68 8.19 10.66
CA SER A 281 -10.11 8.31 10.31
C SER A 281 -10.99 7.59 11.34
N ARG A 282 -10.62 6.37 11.74
CA ARG A 282 -11.35 5.60 12.76
C ARG A 282 -11.42 6.36 14.09
N GLU A 283 -10.31 6.90 14.54
CA GLU A 283 -10.25 7.65 15.81
C GLU A 283 -11.03 8.97 15.72
N LEU A 284 -11.01 9.67 14.58
CA LEU A 284 -11.79 10.89 14.38
C LEU A 284 -13.30 10.60 14.39
N ILE A 285 -13.74 9.55 13.69
CA ILE A 285 -15.15 9.13 13.67
C ILE A 285 -15.61 8.68 15.08
N ALA A 286 -14.77 7.95 15.81
CA ALA A 286 -15.03 7.60 17.20
C ALA A 286 -15.12 8.85 18.12
N ALA A 287 -14.30 9.88 17.87
CA ALA A 287 -14.38 11.15 18.59
C ALA A 287 -15.67 11.91 18.25
N ALA A 288 -16.11 11.92 17.01
CA ALA A 288 -17.39 12.50 16.60
C ALA A 288 -18.56 11.77 17.28
N SER A 289 -18.51 10.43 17.35
CA SER A 289 -19.49 9.62 18.08
C SER A 289 -19.56 9.98 19.58
N ARG A 290 -18.41 10.11 20.25
CA ARG A 290 -18.34 10.53 21.66
C ARG A 290 -18.93 11.92 21.89
N ALA A 291 -18.77 12.83 20.94
CA ALA A 291 -19.29 14.19 21.00
C ALA A 291 -20.75 14.31 20.51
N ASN A 292 -21.35 13.20 20.03
CA ASN A 292 -22.64 13.19 19.34
C ASN A 292 -22.71 14.25 18.22
N ALA A 293 -21.60 14.43 17.48
CA ALA A 293 -21.45 15.41 16.43
C ALA A 293 -21.81 14.81 15.07
N SER A 294 -22.70 15.49 14.34
CA SER A 294 -23.14 15.06 13.02
C SER A 294 -22.56 15.96 11.95
N PHE A 295 -21.75 15.37 11.04
CA PHE A 295 -21.19 16.00 9.87
C PHE A 295 -21.47 15.15 8.64
N THR A 296 -21.42 15.78 7.45
CA THR A 296 -21.31 15.06 6.19
C THR A 296 -19.82 14.90 5.87
N TRP A 297 -19.35 13.69 5.87
CA TRP A 297 -17.94 13.39 5.61
C TRP A 297 -17.71 13.17 4.12
N VAL A 298 -16.66 13.79 3.58
CA VAL A 298 -16.15 13.52 2.23
C VAL A 298 -14.70 13.07 2.38
N ALA A 299 -14.44 11.77 2.21
CA ALA A 299 -13.15 11.19 2.59
C ALA A 299 -12.38 10.59 1.40
N SER A 300 -11.04 10.65 1.49
CA SER A 300 -10.11 10.03 0.55
C SER A 300 -10.08 8.50 0.67
N ASP A 301 -9.33 7.84 -0.22
CA ASP A 301 -9.10 6.40 -0.24
C ASP A 301 -8.42 5.85 1.03
N GLY A 302 -7.93 6.74 1.89
CA GLY A 302 -7.49 6.38 3.24
C GLY A 302 -8.61 5.81 4.09
N TRP A 303 -9.84 6.30 3.92
CA TRP A 303 -11.07 5.67 4.42
C TRP A 303 -11.58 4.62 3.42
N GLY A 304 -11.85 5.03 2.17
CA GLY A 304 -12.34 4.14 1.13
C GLY A 304 -13.59 3.36 1.54
N ALA A 305 -13.65 2.09 1.22
CA ALA A 305 -14.74 1.17 1.55
C ALA A 305 -14.57 0.41 2.87
N GLN A 306 -13.67 0.84 3.78
CA GLN A 306 -13.34 0.09 4.99
C GLN A 306 -14.41 0.22 6.07
N GLU A 307 -15.22 -0.81 6.29
CA GLU A 307 -16.20 -0.89 7.37
C GLU A 307 -15.57 -0.79 8.77
N SER A 308 -14.32 -1.23 8.93
CA SER A 308 -13.59 -1.19 10.20
C SER A 308 -13.40 0.22 10.75
N ILE A 309 -13.51 1.25 9.91
CA ILE A 309 -13.39 2.67 10.31
C ILE A 309 -14.64 3.14 11.06
N ILE A 310 -15.81 2.69 10.64
CA ILE A 310 -17.10 3.15 11.20
C ILE A 310 -17.65 2.23 12.29
N LYS A 311 -17.04 1.07 12.47
CA LYS A 311 -17.53 0.04 13.40
C LYS A 311 -17.74 0.59 14.83
N GLY A 312 -19.00 0.55 15.28
CA GLY A 312 -19.42 1.09 16.58
C GLY A 312 -19.69 2.60 16.58
N SER A 313 -19.59 3.26 15.42
CA SER A 313 -19.84 4.70 15.23
C SER A 313 -20.64 4.99 13.96
N GLU A 314 -21.41 4.03 13.48
CA GLU A 314 -22.12 4.05 12.20
C GLU A 314 -23.07 5.24 12.09
N HIS A 315 -23.70 5.62 13.20
CA HIS A 315 -24.68 6.71 13.25
C HIS A 315 -24.10 8.10 12.91
N VAL A 316 -22.80 8.35 13.17
CA VAL A 316 -22.14 9.62 12.83
C VAL A 316 -21.46 9.59 11.47
N ALA A 317 -21.33 8.40 10.86
CA ALA A 317 -20.81 8.22 9.50
C ALA A 317 -21.94 8.13 8.44
N TYR A 318 -23.19 8.17 8.89
CA TYR A 318 -24.35 8.11 7.97
C TYR A 318 -24.29 9.25 6.94
N GLY A 319 -24.43 8.90 5.64
CA GLY A 319 -24.34 9.86 4.54
C GLY A 319 -22.90 10.30 4.19
N ALA A 320 -21.87 9.60 4.70
CA ALA A 320 -20.49 9.83 4.27
C ALA A 320 -20.31 9.46 2.79
N ILE A 321 -19.54 10.28 2.07
CA ILE A 321 -19.08 10.00 0.70
C ILE A 321 -17.61 9.70 0.77
N THR A 322 -17.20 8.49 0.36
CA THR A 322 -15.80 8.09 0.36
C THR A 322 -15.32 7.82 -1.06
N LEU A 323 -14.06 8.18 -1.32
CA LEU A 323 -13.40 7.88 -2.57
C LEU A 323 -12.67 6.54 -2.46
N GLU A 324 -12.73 5.75 -3.52
CA GLU A 324 -11.93 4.53 -3.66
C GLU A 324 -11.34 4.48 -5.07
N LEU A 325 -10.15 3.92 -5.19
CA LEU A 325 -9.52 3.73 -6.49
C LEU A 325 -10.22 2.60 -7.25
N ALA A 326 -10.57 2.85 -8.51
CA ALA A 326 -11.21 1.84 -9.35
C ALA A 326 -10.30 0.61 -9.46
N SER A 327 -10.82 -0.52 -9.03
CA SER A 327 -10.16 -1.82 -9.11
C SER A 327 -11.17 -2.91 -9.45
N GLN A 328 -10.70 -3.95 -10.12
CA GLN A 328 -11.50 -5.14 -10.38
C GLN A 328 -11.05 -6.26 -9.44
N PRO A 329 -11.98 -7.04 -8.89
CA PRO A 329 -11.62 -8.18 -8.06
C PRO A 329 -10.81 -9.23 -8.83
N VAL A 330 -9.68 -9.65 -8.28
CA VAL A 330 -8.84 -10.74 -8.82
C VAL A 330 -9.42 -12.07 -8.35
N ARG A 331 -10.32 -12.67 -9.12
CA ARG A 331 -11.06 -13.89 -8.72
C ARG A 331 -10.17 -15.10 -8.46
N GLN A 332 -9.00 -15.19 -9.12
CA GLN A 332 -8.02 -16.25 -8.84
C GLN A 332 -7.42 -16.08 -7.45
N PHE A 333 -7.18 -14.83 -7.03
CA PHE A 333 -6.71 -14.54 -5.68
C PHE A 333 -7.75 -14.91 -4.62
N ASP A 334 -9.05 -14.66 -4.84
CA ASP A 334 -10.10 -15.07 -3.90
C ASP A 334 -10.08 -16.56 -3.62
N ARG A 335 -10.02 -17.36 -4.69
CA ARG A 335 -9.93 -18.83 -4.57
C ARG A 335 -8.67 -19.28 -3.83
N TYR A 336 -7.54 -18.63 -4.12
CA TYR A 336 -6.29 -18.89 -3.42
C TYR A 336 -6.42 -18.54 -1.93
N PHE A 337 -6.84 -17.32 -1.59
CA PHE A 337 -6.89 -16.82 -0.22
C PHE A 337 -7.88 -17.61 0.64
N GLN A 338 -9.05 -17.96 0.10
CA GLN A 338 -10.04 -18.79 0.78
C GLN A 338 -9.57 -20.25 1.01
N SER A 339 -8.61 -20.73 0.24
CA SER A 339 -8.01 -22.05 0.46
C SER A 339 -7.00 -22.10 1.60
N LEU A 340 -6.54 -20.92 2.08
CA LEU A 340 -5.51 -20.84 3.11
C LEU A 340 -6.06 -21.12 4.51
N ASN A 341 -5.27 -21.81 5.31
CA ASN A 341 -5.53 -22.04 6.72
C ASN A 341 -4.20 -22.17 7.49
N PRO A 342 -4.20 -22.17 8.83
CA PRO A 342 -2.97 -22.21 9.63
C PRO A 342 -2.14 -23.51 9.49
N TYR A 343 -2.71 -24.54 8.85
CA TYR A 343 -2.07 -25.85 8.67
C TYR A 343 -1.44 -26.01 7.29
N ASN A 344 -1.82 -25.20 6.30
CA ASN A 344 -1.25 -25.24 4.95
C ASN A 344 -0.40 -23.99 4.60
N ASN A 345 -0.59 -22.88 5.29
CA ASN A 345 0.18 -21.65 5.06
C ASN A 345 1.35 -21.50 6.05
N HIS A 346 2.35 -22.38 5.89
CA HIS A 346 3.54 -22.36 6.76
C HIS A 346 4.55 -21.26 6.36
N ARG A 347 4.48 -20.77 5.13
CA ARG A 347 5.42 -19.78 4.62
C ARG A 347 5.17 -18.36 5.17
N ASN A 348 3.95 -18.09 5.65
CA ASN A 348 3.60 -16.81 6.25
C ASN A 348 3.60 -16.91 7.79
N PRO A 349 4.62 -16.36 8.47
CA PRO A 349 4.75 -16.48 9.92
C PRO A 349 3.70 -15.68 10.71
N TRP A 350 3.02 -14.73 10.08
CA TRP A 350 1.95 -13.91 10.69
C TRP A 350 0.56 -14.55 10.53
N PHE A 351 0.41 -15.58 9.66
CA PHE A 351 -0.89 -16.13 9.32
C PHE A 351 -1.61 -16.79 10.52
N ARG A 352 -0.84 -17.35 11.46
CA ARG A 352 -1.42 -17.92 12.69
C ARG A 352 -2.00 -16.85 13.60
N ASP A 353 -1.30 -15.73 13.78
CA ASP A 353 -1.78 -14.61 14.59
C ASP A 353 -2.99 -13.93 13.95
N PHE A 354 -2.98 -13.79 12.61
CA PHE A 354 -4.13 -13.36 11.83
C PHE A 354 -5.36 -14.24 12.08
N TRP A 355 -5.19 -15.57 12.01
CA TRP A 355 -6.27 -16.52 12.21
C TRP A 355 -6.86 -16.43 13.62
N GLU A 356 -6.00 -16.41 14.64
CA GLU A 356 -6.43 -16.26 16.04
C GLU A 356 -7.16 -14.93 16.29
N GLN A 357 -6.70 -13.85 15.65
CA GLN A 357 -7.33 -12.53 15.74
C GLN A 357 -8.69 -12.51 15.02
N LYS A 358 -8.76 -13.01 13.78
CA LYS A 358 -9.98 -13.02 12.97
C LYS A 358 -11.10 -13.83 13.62
N PHE A 359 -10.79 -15.04 14.07
CA PHE A 359 -11.78 -15.95 14.65
C PHE A 359 -11.89 -15.88 16.18
N GLN A 360 -11.15 -14.96 16.83
CA GLN A 360 -11.13 -14.77 18.28
C GLN A 360 -10.93 -16.08 19.06
N CYS A 361 -10.02 -16.92 18.60
CA CYS A 361 -9.72 -18.24 19.18
C CYS A 361 -8.21 -18.40 19.37
N SER A 362 -7.76 -19.52 19.95
CA SER A 362 -6.34 -19.88 20.07
C SER A 362 -6.06 -21.22 19.40
N LEU A 363 -5.01 -21.25 18.59
CA LEU A 363 -4.52 -22.48 17.93
C LEU A 363 -3.73 -23.39 18.90
N GLN A 364 -3.27 -22.83 20.03
CA GLN A 364 -2.56 -23.56 21.07
C GLN A 364 -3.41 -23.59 22.33
N ASN A 365 -3.56 -24.78 22.92
CA ASN A 365 -4.24 -24.96 24.20
C ASN A 365 -3.40 -24.41 25.36
N LYS A 366 -3.02 -23.12 25.29
CA LYS A 366 -2.35 -22.39 26.39
C LYS A 366 -3.42 -21.84 27.33
N ARG A 367 -3.17 -21.98 28.63
CA ARG A 367 -4.00 -21.64 29.80
C ARG A 367 -4.66 -20.25 29.86
N ASN A 368 -4.76 -19.53 28.77
CA ASN A 368 -5.45 -18.25 28.68
C ASN A 368 -6.85 -18.48 28.10
N HIS A 369 -7.87 -18.48 28.91
CA HIS A 369 -9.33 -18.38 28.74
C HIS A 369 -9.94 -18.16 27.33
N ARG A 370 -9.18 -18.23 26.23
CA ARG A 370 -9.68 -18.16 24.87
C ARG A 370 -10.15 -19.53 24.42
N ARG A 371 -11.28 -19.57 23.74
CA ARG A 371 -11.81 -20.75 23.05
C ARG A 371 -10.73 -21.29 22.09
N VAL A 372 -10.53 -22.59 22.06
CA VAL A 372 -9.67 -23.25 21.06
C VAL A 372 -10.30 -23.08 19.69
N CYS A 373 -9.48 -22.83 18.66
CA CYS A 373 -9.97 -22.70 17.29
C CYS A 373 -10.59 -24.02 16.82
N ASP A 374 -11.79 -23.92 16.25
CA ASP A 374 -12.44 -25.06 15.62
C ASP A 374 -11.68 -25.42 14.33
N LYS A 375 -11.53 -26.73 14.05
CA LYS A 375 -10.88 -27.22 12.84
C LYS A 375 -11.67 -26.96 11.55
N HIS A 376 -12.96 -26.66 11.67
CA HIS A 376 -13.86 -26.36 10.57
C HIS A 376 -13.93 -24.89 10.21
N LEU A 377 -13.21 -24.02 10.94
CA LEU A 377 -13.10 -22.61 10.58
C LEU A 377 -12.44 -22.46 9.21
N ALA A 378 -13.05 -21.65 8.36
CA ALA A 378 -12.58 -21.36 7.02
C ALA A 378 -12.78 -19.86 6.69
N ILE A 379 -11.97 -19.37 5.78
CA ILE A 379 -12.18 -18.07 5.14
C ILE A 379 -13.17 -18.29 4.00
N ASP A 380 -14.30 -17.61 4.04
CA ASP A 380 -15.37 -17.73 3.04
C ASP A 380 -16.05 -16.38 2.77
N SER A 381 -16.99 -16.34 1.86
CA SER A 381 -17.72 -15.12 1.47
C SER A 381 -18.53 -14.46 2.61
N SER A 382 -18.73 -15.14 3.74
CA SER A 382 -19.42 -14.54 4.90
C SER A 382 -18.50 -13.74 5.82
N ASN A 383 -17.19 -13.97 5.71
CA ASN A 383 -16.18 -13.40 6.61
C ASN A 383 -14.95 -12.82 5.88
N TYR A 384 -14.98 -12.77 4.56
CA TYR A 384 -13.91 -12.26 3.70
C TYR A 384 -14.49 -11.42 2.57
N GLU A 385 -13.90 -10.26 2.39
CA GLU A 385 -14.04 -9.39 1.24
C GLU A 385 -12.65 -9.05 0.71
N GLN A 386 -12.47 -9.05 -0.62
CA GLN A 386 -11.18 -8.72 -1.22
C GLN A 386 -10.88 -7.24 -1.04
N GLU A 387 -9.71 -6.95 -0.49
CA GLU A 387 -9.26 -5.56 -0.32
C GLU A 387 -9.00 -4.91 -1.69
N SER A 388 -9.44 -3.66 -1.84
CA SER A 388 -9.47 -2.93 -3.11
C SER A 388 -8.13 -2.79 -3.83
N LYS A 389 -7.00 -2.85 -3.12
CA LYS A 389 -5.67 -2.69 -3.72
C LYS A 389 -4.97 -3.99 -4.08
N ILE A 390 -5.63 -5.14 -3.95
CA ILE A 390 -5.07 -6.45 -4.34
C ILE A 390 -4.63 -6.45 -5.81
N MET A 391 -5.48 -5.95 -6.71
CA MET A 391 -5.15 -5.83 -8.13
C MET A 391 -3.86 -5.01 -8.34
N PHE A 392 -3.69 -3.90 -7.63
CA PHE A 392 -2.51 -3.04 -7.75
C PHE A 392 -1.24 -3.72 -7.21
N VAL A 393 -1.34 -4.57 -6.18
CA VAL A 393 -0.22 -5.38 -5.69
C VAL A 393 0.19 -6.40 -6.76
N VAL A 394 -0.77 -7.16 -7.29
CA VAL A 394 -0.52 -8.15 -8.34
C VAL A 394 0.11 -7.48 -9.55
N ASN A 395 -0.46 -6.37 -10.02
CA ASN A 395 0.08 -5.61 -11.16
C ASN A 395 1.49 -5.05 -10.89
N ALA A 396 1.82 -4.67 -9.65
CA ALA A 396 3.17 -4.21 -9.31
C ALA A 396 4.22 -5.35 -9.41
N VAL A 397 3.85 -6.56 -9.00
CA VAL A 397 4.70 -7.75 -9.12
C VAL A 397 4.89 -8.13 -10.59
N TYR A 398 3.79 -8.19 -11.37
CA TYR A 398 3.86 -8.48 -12.80
C TYR A 398 4.65 -7.40 -13.56
N ALA A 399 4.53 -6.12 -13.20
CA ALA A 399 5.31 -5.04 -13.79
C ALA A 399 6.82 -5.29 -13.64
N MET A 400 7.25 -5.67 -12.45
CA MET A 400 8.65 -6.01 -12.20
C MET A 400 9.07 -7.27 -12.99
N ALA A 401 8.23 -8.31 -13.00
CA ALA A 401 8.52 -9.55 -13.74
C ALA A 401 8.65 -9.32 -15.25
N HIS A 402 7.74 -8.52 -15.85
CA HIS A 402 7.83 -8.16 -17.28
C HIS A 402 9.08 -7.33 -17.59
N ALA A 403 9.47 -6.41 -16.71
CA ALA A 403 10.70 -5.65 -16.88
C ALA A 403 11.95 -6.55 -16.84
N LEU A 404 12.00 -7.47 -15.89
CA LEU A 404 13.07 -8.47 -15.75
C LEU A 404 13.10 -9.43 -16.94
N HIS A 405 11.94 -9.89 -17.40
CA HIS A 405 11.82 -10.74 -18.58
C HIS A 405 12.34 -10.05 -19.84
N LYS A 406 11.94 -8.79 -20.08
CA LYS A 406 12.43 -8.00 -21.21
C LYS A 406 13.95 -7.78 -21.14
N MET A 407 14.46 -7.53 -19.93
CA MET A 407 15.90 -7.40 -19.68
C MET A 407 16.63 -8.73 -19.96
N GLN A 408 16.10 -9.85 -19.46
CA GLN A 408 16.64 -11.19 -19.72
C GLN A 408 16.72 -11.47 -21.22
N ARG A 409 15.64 -11.27 -21.96
CA ARG A 409 15.63 -11.49 -23.42
C ARG A 409 16.63 -10.62 -24.18
N THR A 410 16.88 -9.41 -23.67
CA THR A 410 17.83 -8.48 -24.30
C THR A 410 19.28 -8.84 -23.99
N LEU A 411 19.57 -9.20 -22.74
CA LEU A 411 20.94 -9.46 -22.29
C LEU A 411 21.38 -10.91 -22.48
N CYS A 412 20.42 -11.85 -22.47
CA CYS A 412 20.64 -13.30 -22.54
C CYS A 412 19.89 -13.94 -23.72
N PRO A 413 20.09 -13.51 -24.99
CA PRO A 413 19.23 -13.89 -26.11
C PRO A 413 19.25 -15.38 -26.47
N ASN A 414 20.29 -16.10 -26.07
CA ASN A 414 20.52 -17.50 -26.44
C ASN A 414 20.25 -18.50 -25.28
N THR A 415 19.67 -18.05 -24.19
CA THR A 415 19.40 -18.92 -23.03
C THR A 415 18.09 -18.52 -22.34
N THR A 416 17.39 -19.52 -21.81
CA THR A 416 16.22 -19.33 -20.94
C THR A 416 16.61 -19.16 -19.45
N LYS A 417 17.91 -19.36 -19.10
CA LYS A 417 18.44 -19.15 -17.76
C LYS A 417 19.07 -17.77 -17.64
N LEU A 418 19.38 -17.37 -16.40
CA LEU A 418 20.18 -16.16 -16.18
C LEU A 418 21.59 -16.35 -16.74
N CYS A 419 22.02 -15.40 -17.55
CA CYS A 419 23.42 -15.30 -18.01
C CYS A 419 24.21 -14.39 -17.05
N ASP A 420 25.55 -14.42 -17.16
CA ASP A 420 26.42 -13.65 -16.28
C ASP A 420 26.14 -12.13 -16.32
N ALA A 421 25.67 -11.62 -17.47
CA ALA A 421 25.25 -10.22 -17.62
C ALA A 421 24.05 -9.83 -16.74
N MET A 422 23.25 -10.79 -16.27
CA MET A 422 22.13 -10.56 -15.35
C MET A 422 22.43 -10.97 -13.89
N ARG A 423 23.53 -11.62 -13.60
CA ARG A 423 23.92 -11.97 -12.22
C ARG A 423 24.25 -10.74 -11.40
N ILE A 424 24.83 -9.71 -12.04
CA ILE A 424 25.04 -8.39 -11.46
C ILE A 424 24.01 -7.46 -12.07
N LEU A 425 22.86 -7.33 -11.41
CA LEU A 425 21.73 -6.58 -11.94
C LEU A 425 22.00 -5.07 -11.88
N ASP A 426 22.03 -4.43 -13.07
CA ASP A 426 22.05 -2.97 -13.18
C ASP A 426 20.63 -2.41 -12.95
N GLY A 427 20.35 -1.96 -11.72
CA GLY A 427 19.05 -1.43 -11.33
C GLY A 427 18.67 -0.15 -12.06
N LYS A 428 19.65 0.68 -12.46
CA LYS A 428 19.41 1.88 -13.28
C LYS A 428 18.89 1.51 -14.66
N LYS A 429 19.53 0.54 -15.30
CA LYS A 429 19.11 0.02 -16.58
C LYS A 429 17.76 -0.68 -16.50
N LEU A 430 17.55 -1.52 -15.44
CA LEU A 430 16.26 -2.15 -15.17
C LEU A 430 15.15 -1.11 -15.06
N TYR A 431 15.34 -0.04 -14.29
CA TYR A 431 14.32 0.98 -14.09
C TYR A 431 14.04 1.78 -15.37
N ARG A 432 15.08 2.41 -15.97
CA ARG A 432 14.91 3.38 -17.05
C ARG A 432 14.62 2.75 -18.41
N ASP A 433 15.27 1.61 -18.71
CA ASP A 433 15.23 1.04 -20.05
C ASP A 433 14.14 -0.02 -20.19
N TYR A 434 13.76 -0.66 -19.09
CA TYR A 434 12.78 -1.75 -19.10
C TYR A 434 11.52 -1.41 -18.32
N LEU A 435 11.59 -1.11 -17.02
CA LEU A 435 10.43 -0.95 -16.16
C LEU A 435 9.52 0.21 -16.59
N LEU A 436 10.07 1.37 -16.91
CA LEU A 436 9.28 2.52 -17.39
C LEU A 436 8.71 2.35 -18.79
N LYS A 437 9.10 1.31 -19.52
CA LYS A 437 8.68 1.04 -20.90
C LYS A 437 7.88 -0.26 -21.02
N ILE A 438 7.36 -0.77 -19.91
CA ILE A 438 6.51 -1.97 -19.95
C ILE A 438 5.11 -1.62 -20.44
N ASN A 439 4.53 -2.58 -21.12
CA ASN A 439 3.13 -2.63 -21.49
C ASN A 439 2.70 -4.09 -21.41
N PHE A 440 1.70 -4.43 -20.61
CA PHE A 440 1.21 -5.79 -20.42
C PHE A 440 -0.27 -5.78 -20.03
N THR A 441 -0.93 -6.92 -20.19
CA THR A 441 -2.29 -7.11 -19.71
C THR A 441 -2.24 -7.44 -18.21
N GLY A 442 -2.90 -6.61 -17.40
CA GLY A 442 -2.95 -6.76 -15.95
C GLY A 442 -3.86 -7.89 -15.48
N ALA A 443 -3.96 -8.03 -14.16
CA ALA A 443 -4.76 -9.06 -13.51
C ALA A 443 -6.28 -8.93 -13.75
N ASP A 444 -6.71 -7.81 -14.27
CA ASP A 444 -8.11 -7.44 -14.60
C ASP A 444 -8.40 -7.43 -16.11
N ASP A 445 -7.55 -8.06 -16.92
CA ASP A 445 -7.58 -8.06 -18.39
C ASP A 445 -7.41 -6.67 -19.04
N ASN A 446 -7.07 -5.64 -18.28
CA ASN A 446 -6.78 -4.32 -18.78
C ASN A 446 -5.29 -4.11 -19.06
N HIS A 447 -4.98 -3.23 -20.02
CA HIS A 447 -3.60 -2.88 -20.32
C HIS A 447 -2.99 -2.02 -19.22
N VAL A 448 -1.85 -2.47 -18.69
CA VAL A 448 -1.07 -1.79 -17.66
C VAL A 448 0.15 -1.14 -18.29
N HIS A 449 0.26 0.18 -18.13
CA HIS A 449 1.43 0.97 -18.53
C HIS A 449 1.97 1.72 -17.33
N LEU A 450 3.29 1.69 -17.12
CA LEU A 450 3.95 2.59 -16.18
C LEU A 450 4.48 3.79 -16.98
N CYS A 451 3.84 4.94 -16.85
CA CYS A 451 4.23 6.14 -17.57
C CYS A 451 5.10 7.10 -16.75
N GLN A 452 6.03 7.79 -17.41
CA GLN A 452 6.77 8.90 -16.80
C GLN A 452 5.92 10.18 -16.77
N PRO A 453 6.00 10.99 -15.70
CA PRO A 453 5.18 12.19 -15.53
C PRO A 453 5.61 13.40 -16.37
N GLU A 454 6.62 13.30 -17.24
CA GLU A 454 7.21 14.48 -17.89
C GLU A 454 6.53 14.94 -19.19
N TRP A 455 5.60 14.20 -19.74
CA TRP A 455 4.84 14.59 -20.91
C TRP A 455 3.35 14.58 -20.60
N LEU A 456 2.77 15.72 -20.56
CA LEU A 456 1.38 16.25 -20.62
C LEU A 456 0.16 15.32 -20.76
N CYS A 457 0.33 14.03 -20.71
CA CYS A 457 -0.72 13.10 -20.35
C CYS A 457 -0.49 12.79 -18.88
N GLY A 458 -1.26 13.39 -17.97
CA GLY A 458 -1.19 13.13 -16.52
C GLY A 458 -1.54 11.68 -16.22
N LEU A 459 -0.61 10.78 -16.42
CA LEU A 459 -0.79 9.36 -16.43
C LEU A 459 -0.05 8.69 -15.28
N GLY A 460 -0.76 8.57 -14.17
CA GLY A 460 -0.71 7.37 -13.40
C GLY A 460 -1.23 6.21 -14.26
N LEU A 461 -1.24 5.02 -13.77
CA LEU A 461 -1.72 3.83 -14.47
C LEU A 461 -2.99 4.11 -15.29
N PHE A 462 -2.96 3.89 -16.62
CA PHE A 462 -4.17 3.80 -17.42
C PHE A 462 -4.67 2.37 -17.42
N VAL A 463 -5.83 2.19 -16.85
CA VAL A 463 -6.68 1.04 -17.12
C VAL A 463 -7.68 1.50 -18.19
N CYS A 464 -7.44 1.16 -19.46
CA CYS A 464 -8.44 1.36 -20.51
C CYS A 464 -9.43 0.20 -20.46
N THR A 465 -10.64 0.44 -19.99
CA THR A 465 -11.76 -0.51 -20.16
C THR A 465 -12.30 -0.38 -21.58
N GLN A 466 -12.14 -1.40 -22.40
CA GLN A 466 -12.93 -1.56 -23.62
C GLN A 466 -14.32 -2.07 -23.25
N GLY A 467 -15.31 -1.19 -23.35
CA GLY A 467 -16.71 -1.56 -23.18
C GLY A 467 -17.63 -0.52 -23.78
N SER A 468 -17.93 -0.68 -25.06
CA SER A 468 -19.01 -0.14 -25.90
C SER A 468 -18.55 0.74 -27.08
N HIS A 469 -18.95 0.29 -28.26
CA HIS A 469 -18.77 0.86 -29.58
C HIS A 469 -19.04 2.38 -29.68
N HIS A 470 -17.95 3.16 -29.86
CA HIS A 470 -17.93 4.34 -30.72
C HIS A 470 -16.50 4.54 -31.27
N PRO A 471 -16.35 4.93 -32.55
CA PRO A 471 -15.07 4.90 -33.24
C PRO A 471 -14.26 6.14 -32.84
N PHE A 472 -13.28 5.95 -31.97
CA PHE A 472 -12.15 6.87 -31.84
C PHE A 472 -10.88 6.09 -32.17
N SER A 473 -10.11 6.68 -33.07
CA SER A 473 -8.85 6.28 -33.62
C SER A 473 -7.88 5.69 -32.61
N THR A 474 -7.06 4.77 -33.11
CA THR A 474 -6.05 3.96 -32.43
C THR A 474 -5.08 4.76 -31.55
N PRO A 475 -4.51 4.15 -30.48
CA PRO A 475 -3.52 4.80 -29.59
C PRO A 475 -2.25 5.32 -30.28
N GLU A 476 -2.02 4.97 -31.52
CA GLU A 476 -0.86 5.41 -32.33
C GLU A 476 -0.95 6.88 -32.77
N GLU A 477 -2.13 7.47 -32.87
CA GLU A 477 -2.27 8.88 -33.29
C GLU A 477 -1.96 9.89 -32.16
N CYS A 478 -1.98 9.51 -30.90
CA CYS A 478 -1.58 10.40 -29.81
C CYS A 478 -0.06 10.57 -29.64
N CYS A 479 0.75 9.70 -30.26
CA CYS A 479 2.22 9.74 -30.12
C CYS A 479 2.96 10.43 -31.26
N HIS A 480 2.30 10.84 -32.34
CA HIS A 480 2.99 11.31 -33.57
C HIS A 480 2.78 12.77 -33.99
N THR A 481 2.12 13.61 -33.21
CA THR A 481 2.10 15.05 -33.52
C THR A 481 3.12 15.81 -32.67
N GLN A 482 4.37 15.78 -33.10
CA GLN A 482 5.38 16.80 -32.77
C GLN A 482 5.02 18.09 -33.49
N THR A 483 4.22 18.94 -32.88
CA THR A 483 4.24 20.40 -33.11
C THR A 483 3.69 21.10 -31.87
N ALA A 484 4.47 22.06 -31.40
CA ALA A 484 4.32 23.09 -30.37
C ALA A 484 3.07 23.10 -29.44
N PRO A 485 3.21 23.53 -28.17
CA PRO A 485 2.23 23.33 -27.13
C PRO A 485 1.03 24.26 -27.29
N GLN A 486 -0.03 23.80 -27.91
CA GLN A 486 -1.35 24.34 -27.68
C GLN A 486 -1.99 23.54 -26.54
N GLN A 487 -2.32 24.25 -25.47
CA GLN A 487 -3.11 23.72 -24.35
C GLN A 487 -4.40 23.10 -24.89
N VAL A 488 -4.42 21.79 -25.04
CA VAL A 488 -5.68 21.05 -25.23
C VAL A 488 -6.35 21.00 -23.87
N GLN A 489 -7.23 21.95 -23.61
CA GLN A 489 -8.17 21.93 -22.51
C GLN A 489 -9.18 20.80 -22.82
N CYS A 490 -8.99 19.62 -22.27
CA CYS A 490 -10.04 18.60 -22.22
C CYS A 490 -11.14 19.12 -21.31
N GLN A 491 -12.15 19.75 -21.91
CA GLN A 491 -13.33 20.23 -21.20
C GLN A 491 -14.27 19.02 -20.99
N TRP A 492 -14.21 18.46 -19.79
CA TRP A 492 -15.08 17.36 -19.38
C TRP A 492 -16.47 17.89 -19.08
N ASN A 493 -17.48 17.38 -19.77
CA ASN A 493 -18.87 17.71 -19.48
C ASN A 493 -19.40 16.79 -18.37
N TRP A 494 -19.06 17.10 -17.13
CA TRP A 494 -19.44 16.37 -15.92
C TRP A 494 -20.95 16.33 -15.70
N ASP A 495 -21.66 17.38 -16.08
CA ASP A 495 -23.12 17.46 -15.92
C ASP A 495 -23.84 16.39 -16.75
N HIS A 496 -23.27 16.02 -17.89
CA HIS A 496 -23.80 14.94 -18.73
C HIS A 496 -23.56 13.56 -18.13
N ILE A 497 -22.37 13.33 -17.56
CA ILE A 497 -21.99 12.04 -16.93
C ILE A 497 -22.83 11.79 -15.68
N LEU A 498 -22.97 12.78 -14.80
CA LEU A 498 -23.80 12.67 -13.58
C LEU A 498 -25.29 12.56 -13.91
N SER A 499 -25.78 13.27 -14.92
CA SER A 499 -27.18 13.17 -15.37
C SER A 499 -27.52 11.79 -15.99
N VAL A 500 -26.59 11.19 -16.73
CA VAL A 500 -26.74 9.84 -17.30
C VAL A 500 -26.70 8.78 -16.19
N LEU A 501 -25.84 8.92 -15.20
CA LEU A 501 -25.74 8.02 -14.05
C LEU A 501 -27.01 8.06 -13.18
N CYS A 502 -27.52 9.25 -12.82
CA CYS A 502 -28.79 9.36 -12.11
C CYS A 502 -29.96 8.76 -12.89
N LYS A 503 -30.07 8.98 -14.21
CA LYS A 503 -31.14 8.40 -15.04
C LYS A 503 -31.02 6.88 -15.17
N HIS A 504 -29.82 6.31 -15.21
CA HIS A 504 -29.61 4.87 -15.34
C HIS A 504 -29.89 4.11 -14.03
N VAL A 505 -29.56 4.68 -12.90
CA VAL A 505 -29.84 4.11 -11.57
C VAL A 505 -31.36 4.15 -11.28
N CYS A 506 -32.02 5.25 -11.58
CA CYS A 506 -33.48 5.37 -11.39
C CYS A 506 -34.34 4.60 -12.42
N ALA A 507 -33.83 4.37 -13.64
CA ALA A 507 -34.58 3.71 -14.70
C ALA A 507 -34.53 2.18 -14.66
N ASN A 508 -33.52 1.59 -14.04
CA ASN A 508 -33.34 0.12 -14.06
C ASN A 508 -33.86 -0.61 -12.83
N GLY A 509 -34.64 0.05 -11.94
CA GLY A 509 -35.42 -0.57 -10.88
C GLY A 509 -34.81 -1.83 -10.27
N VAL A 510 -33.59 -1.76 -9.76
CA VAL A 510 -32.91 -2.91 -9.13
C VAL A 510 -33.64 -3.18 -7.81
N GLN A 511 -34.53 -4.14 -7.79
CA GLN A 511 -35.11 -4.70 -6.58
C GLN A 511 -34.00 -5.48 -5.85
N TRP A 512 -33.48 -4.90 -4.79
CA TRP A 512 -32.57 -5.59 -3.86
C TRP A 512 -33.38 -6.50 -2.95
N ALA A 513 -33.23 -7.80 -3.17
CA ALA A 513 -33.75 -8.82 -2.26
C ALA A 513 -32.81 -8.92 -1.04
N GLY A 514 -33.20 -8.29 0.05
CA GLY A 514 -33.04 -8.73 1.42
C GLY A 514 -31.65 -9.04 1.97
N SER A 515 -30.94 -8.03 2.47
CA SER A 515 -30.13 -8.18 3.68
C SER A 515 -30.14 -6.85 4.47
N PRO A 516 -30.52 -6.82 5.76
CA PRO A 516 -30.74 -5.58 6.50
C PRO A 516 -29.47 -5.01 7.15
N ARG A 517 -28.28 -5.13 6.53
CA ARG A 517 -27.01 -4.75 7.16
C ARG A 517 -26.09 -3.82 6.36
N LEU A 518 -26.48 -3.31 5.19
CA LEU A 518 -25.70 -2.31 4.47
C LEU A 518 -26.31 -0.92 4.67
N HIS A 519 -25.81 -0.20 5.68
CA HIS A 519 -26.16 1.19 5.91
C HIS A 519 -25.29 2.10 5.03
N HIS A 520 -25.87 2.62 3.95
CA HIS A 520 -25.67 3.91 3.30
C HIS A 520 -24.24 4.53 3.34
N LEU A 521 -23.27 3.82 2.79
CA LEU A 521 -22.00 4.39 2.36
C LEU A 521 -22.08 4.63 0.85
N ILE A 522 -21.98 5.89 0.44
CA ILE A 522 -21.82 6.22 -0.98
C ILE A 522 -20.33 6.13 -1.29
N SER A 523 -19.92 5.14 -2.05
CA SER A 523 -18.55 5.03 -2.53
C SER A 523 -18.43 5.64 -3.93
N VAL A 524 -17.52 6.60 -4.08
CA VAL A 524 -17.18 7.19 -5.37
C VAL A 524 -15.92 6.51 -5.86
N ILE A 525 -16.01 5.80 -6.98
CA ILE A 525 -14.88 5.15 -7.61
C ILE A 525 -14.23 6.14 -8.57
N VAL A 526 -12.96 6.47 -8.33
CA VAL A 526 -12.15 7.34 -9.19
C VAL A 526 -11.33 6.47 -10.14
N ASN A 527 -11.69 6.49 -11.40
CA ASN A 527 -10.85 5.97 -12.48
C ASN A 527 -10.17 7.16 -13.19
N CYS A 528 -8.99 6.96 -13.76
CA CYS A 528 -8.26 8.01 -14.49
C CYS A 528 -9.05 8.59 -15.68
N SER A 529 -10.08 7.90 -16.16
CA SER A 529 -10.96 8.31 -17.26
C SER A 529 -12.41 8.60 -16.86
N SER A 530 -12.86 8.24 -15.64
CA SER A 530 -14.25 8.47 -15.21
C SER A 530 -14.38 8.46 -13.69
N VAL A 531 -15.28 9.24 -13.14
CA VAL A 531 -15.75 9.18 -11.75
C VAL A 531 -17.08 8.47 -11.75
N LEU A 532 -17.17 7.31 -11.12
CA LEU A 532 -18.42 6.60 -10.89
C LEU A 532 -18.91 6.92 -9.47
N VAL A 533 -20.09 7.51 -9.36
CA VAL A 533 -20.76 7.80 -8.09
C VAL A 533 -21.85 6.75 -7.92
N PHE A 534 -21.75 5.89 -6.92
CA PHE A 534 -22.84 5.04 -6.51
C PHE A 534 -23.66 5.77 -5.45
N LEU A 535 -24.86 6.17 -5.83
CA LEU A 535 -25.86 6.71 -4.91
C LEU A 535 -26.82 5.57 -4.57
N ASP A 536 -26.77 5.06 -3.34
CA ASP A 536 -27.88 4.27 -2.82
C ASP A 536 -29.07 5.20 -2.57
N CYS A 537 -30.16 4.96 -3.30
CA CYS A 537 -31.44 5.63 -3.09
C CYS A 537 -32.22 5.00 -1.94
#